data_acf4cf6a50cab0ff236c5de56ee980b9
#
_entry.id   acf4cf6a50cab0ff236c5de56ee980b9
#
_cell.length_a   1.000
_cell.length_b   1.000
_cell.length_c   1.000
_cell.angle_alpha   90.00
_cell.angle_beta   90.00
_cell.angle_gamma   90.00
#
_symmetry.space_group_name_H-M   'P 1'
#
loop_
_entity.id
_entity.type
_entity.pdbx_description
1 polymer ?
#
loop_
_entity_poly.entity_id
_entity_poly.type
_entity_poly.pdbx_seq_one_letter_code
_entity_poly.pdbx_strand_id
1 'polypeptide(L)'
;MRHIEFIHRDHFENNYHRHHVQGKLSLFIDFFWQTKFEKLWRQYPKGFSDALFPNLGYTYLINIGTPFVMQVDNKKFNMKTDGFLPRPSYIECFHQPGNVLFGIKFKVSPVIFEKKVNFSDYSGSIFPLSYLAEPGLLDKIKKPASFEKRVQLLIKHYEEQLHKHEGSLRPVSIVTSILDNAVKQNNYNAGVEELATRHHISARTLQRYFLICTGTNSKKALQVLRIRKAVSDILSNPKEFHFSAYNYYDFSHFYKHLKQFLHNDTLKHIRPHLQLLKTIRKNKSR
;
A
#
# COMPACT_ATOMS: atom_id res chain seq x y z
N MET A 1 2.50 3.45 -6.82
CA MET A 1 1.22 4.13 -6.49
C MET A 1 1.43 5.08 -5.33
N ARG A 2 0.89 6.29 -5.39
CA ARG A 2 1.00 7.24 -4.28
C ARG A 2 0.27 6.71 -3.04
N HIS A 3 0.75 7.10 -1.86
CA HIS A 3 0.04 6.91 -0.62
C HIS A 3 -1.28 7.70 -0.68
N ILE A 4 -2.40 7.08 -0.27
CA ILE A 4 -3.68 7.77 -0.17
C ILE A 4 -3.94 8.01 1.30
N GLU A 5 -3.94 9.27 1.66
CA GLU A 5 -4.27 9.78 2.97
C GLU A 5 -5.48 10.71 2.87
N PHE A 6 -6.45 10.49 3.74
CA PHE A 6 -7.72 11.22 3.68
C PHE A 6 -7.78 12.41 4.62
N ILE A 7 -6.99 12.39 5.71
CA ILE A 7 -7.12 13.33 6.83
C ILE A 7 -6.05 14.42 6.76
N HIS A 8 -4.78 14.03 6.58
CA HIS A 8 -3.64 14.95 6.61
C HIS A 8 -2.87 14.94 5.28
N ARG A 9 -3.58 15.22 4.21
CA ARG A 9 -3.05 15.12 2.85
C ARG A 9 -1.78 15.93 2.64
N ASP A 10 -1.75 17.19 3.09
CA ASP A 10 -0.58 18.07 2.95
C ASP A 10 0.67 17.52 3.63
N HIS A 11 0.51 16.85 4.78
CA HIS A 11 1.62 16.22 5.46
C HIS A 11 2.26 15.14 4.60
N PHE A 12 1.45 14.26 4.03
CA PHE A 12 1.91 13.13 3.21
C PHE A 12 2.38 13.55 1.81
N GLU A 13 2.01 14.72 1.34
CA GLU A 13 2.53 15.30 0.10
C GLU A 13 3.88 16.00 0.32
N ASN A 14 4.03 16.76 1.42
CA ASN A 14 5.14 17.70 1.62
C ASN A 14 6.17 17.27 2.68
N ASN A 15 5.79 16.45 3.67
CA ASN A 15 6.66 16.04 4.78
C ASN A 15 6.94 14.54 4.82
N TYR A 16 6.64 13.85 3.73
CA TYR A 16 6.81 12.43 3.58
C TYR A 16 7.92 12.15 2.58
N HIS A 17 9.09 11.78 3.08
CA HIS A 17 10.24 11.45 2.22
C HIS A 17 10.00 10.11 1.52
N ARG A 18 10.27 10.06 0.22
CA ARG A 18 10.19 8.84 -0.58
C ARG A 18 11.41 8.69 -1.46
N HIS A 19 11.86 7.44 -1.57
CA HIS A 19 12.89 7.05 -2.52
C HIS A 19 12.39 5.83 -3.31
N HIS A 20 12.11 6.01 -4.58
CA HIS A 20 11.69 4.94 -5.48
C HIS A 20 12.90 4.13 -5.92
N VAL A 21 12.75 2.81 -5.91
CA VAL A 21 13.82 1.88 -6.27
C VAL A 21 13.84 1.69 -7.79
N GLN A 22 15.00 1.43 -8.35
CA GLN A 22 15.21 1.16 -9.77
C GLN A 22 15.73 -0.27 -10.01
N GLY A 23 15.83 -0.66 -11.28
CA GLY A 23 16.38 -1.96 -11.68
C GLY A 23 15.53 -3.14 -11.20
N LYS A 24 16.18 -4.27 -10.94
CA LYS A 24 15.50 -5.52 -10.54
C LYS A 24 14.77 -5.41 -9.22
N LEU A 25 15.24 -4.59 -8.28
CA LEU A 25 14.57 -4.38 -6.99
C LEU A 25 13.18 -3.74 -7.16
N SER A 26 12.97 -2.96 -8.21
CA SER A 26 11.66 -2.32 -8.49
C SER A 26 10.54 -3.31 -8.81
N LEU A 27 10.85 -4.57 -9.07
CA LEU A 27 9.87 -5.65 -9.17
C LEU A 27 9.21 -5.96 -7.81
N PHE A 28 9.91 -5.74 -6.72
CA PHE A 28 9.50 -6.08 -5.36
C PHE A 28 9.14 -4.86 -4.53
N ILE A 29 10.01 -3.84 -4.56
CA ILE A 29 9.94 -2.65 -3.71
C ILE A 29 9.40 -1.49 -4.54
N ASP A 30 8.37 -0.84 -4.04
CA ASP A 30 7.80 0.37 -4.64
C ASP A 30 8.64 1.59 -4.24
N PHE A 31 8.84 1.76 -2.92
CA PHE A 31 9.68 2.83 -2.37
C PHE A 31 10.05 2.57 -0.91
N PHE A 32 11.14 3.18 -0.49
CA PHE A 32 11.47 3.46 0.91
C PHE A 32 10.85 4.79 1.32
N TRP A 33 10.45 4.91 2.58
CA TRP A 33 9.82 6.12 3.06
C TRP A 33 10.17 6.44 4.50
N GLN A 34 10.11 7.73 4.84
CA GLN A 34 10.24 8.21 6.21
C GLN A 34 9.32 9.39 6.44
N THR A 35 8.76 9.50 7.63
CA THR A 35 7.98 10.64 8.04
C THR A 35 8.20 10.96 9.52
N LYS A 36 8.07 12.25 9.84
CA LYS A 36 8.05 12.83 11.19
C LYS A 36 6.78 13.64 11.33
N PHE A 37 6.19 13.64 12.50
CA PHE A 37 4.89 14.24 12.72
C PHE A 37 4.92 15.56 13.51
N GLU A 38 6.08 16.17 13.73
CA GLU A 38 6.23 17.38 14.55
C GLU A 38 5.33 18.54 14.07
N LYS A 39 5.19 18.71 12.74
CA LYS A 39 4.33 19.75 12.16
C LYS A 39 2.86 19.51 12.47
N LEU A 40 2.40 18.27 12.38
CA LEU A 40 1.02 17.89 12.75
C LEU A 40 0.78 18.05 14.24
N TRP A 41 1.75 17.73 15.10
CA TRP A 41 1.64 17.93 16.54
C TRP A 41 1.49 19.41 16.93
N ARG A 42 2.14 20.32 16.20
CA ARG A 42 1.93 21.78 16.39
C ARG A 42 0.52 22.22 16.00
N GLN A 43 -0.06 21.60 14.97
CA GLN A 43 -1.43 21.91 14.50
C GLN A 43 -2.50 21.25 15.36
N TYR A 44 -2.24 20.03 15.84
CA TYR A 44 -3.20 19.21 16.59
C TYR A 44 -2.61 18.74 17.95
N PRO A 45 -2.38 19.66 18.90
CA PRO A 45 -1.68 19.34 20.15
C PRO A 45 -2.45 18.36 21.05
N LYS A 46 -3.76 18.19 20.83
CA LYS A 46 -4.60 17.22 21.56
C LYS A 46 -4.57 15.81 20.98
N GLY A 47 -3.88 15.62 19.86
CA GLY A 47 -3.77 14.33 19.15
C GLY A 47 -4.38 14.36 17.75
N PHE A 48 -3.93 13.44 16.94
CA PHE A 48 -4.47 13.20 15.60
C PHE A 48 -4.29 11.72 15.23
N SER A 49 -5.04 11.30 14.23
CA SER A 49 -4.85 10.00 13.58
C SER A 49 -4.68 10.18 12.10
N ASP A 50 -4.07 9.22 11.41
CA ASP A 50 -4.10 9.09 9.97
C ASP A 50 -4.76 7.77 9.55
N ALA A 51 -5.28 7.74 8.34
CA ALA A 51 -6.04 6.62 7.82
C ALA A 51 -5.44 6.12 6.51
N LEU A 52 -4.92 4.89 6.53
CA LEU A 52 -4.26 4.27 5.38
C LEU A 52 -5.27 3.47 4.55
N PHE A 53 -5.50 3.93 3.33
CA PHE A 53 -6.35 3.21 2.39
C PHE A 53 -5.78 1.83 2.03
N PRO A 54 -6.61 0.76 1.93
CA PRO A 54 -6.17 -0.56 1.54
C PRO A 54 -5.35 -0.56 0.25
N ASN A 55 -4.34 -1.43 0.19
CA ASN A 55 -3.41 -1.55 -0.91
C ASN A 55 -3.04 -3.02 -1.14
N LEU A 56 -2.32 -3.28 -2.22
CA LEU A 56 -1.62 -4.54 -2.43
C LEU A 56 -0.22 -4.49 -1.82
N GLY A 57 0.37 -5.67 -1.71
CA GLY A 57 1.71 -5.85 -1.16
C GLY A 57 1.75 -5.66 0.35
N TYR A 58 2.92 -5.35 0.85
CA TYR A 58 3.25 -5.37 2.28
C TYR A 58 4.04 -4.12 2.64
N THR A 59 4.07 -3.83 3.93
CA THR A 59 4.88 -2.73 4.45
C THR A 59 5.68 -3.22 5.65
N TYR A 60 6.99 -3.05 5.62
CA TYR A 60 7.81 -3.08 6.82
C TYR A 60 7.81 -1.69 7.42
N LEU A 61 7.44 -1.61 8.67
CA LEU A 61 7.36 -0.37 9.43
C LEU A 61 8.33 -0.42 10.58
N ILE A 62 9.30 0.48 10.58
CA ILE A 62 10.35 0.59 11.56
C ILE A 62 10.10 1.87 12.35
N ASN A 63 9.85 1.69 13.65
CA ASN A 63 9.66 2.79 14.57
C ASN A 63 11.01 3.27 15.08
N ILE A 64 11.38 4.52 14.75
CA ILE A 64 12.61 5.17 15.20
C ILE A 64 12.34 6.22 16.30
N GLY A 65 11.08 6.44 16.65
CA GLY A 65 10.65 7.40 17.66
C GLY A 65 9.83 6.78 18.78
N THR A 66 8.90 7.54 19.31
CA THR A 66 8.01 7.08 20.37
C THR A 66 7.03 6.01 19.89
N PRO A 67 6.59 5.08 20.76
CA PRO A 67 5.53 4.15 20.43
C PRO A 67 4.22 4.86 20.05
N PHE A 68 3.40 4.18 19.25
CA PHE A 68 2.10 4.66 18.83
C PHE A 68 1.11 3.48 18.71
N VAL A 69 -0.16 3.76 18.42
CA VAL A 69 -1.18 2.71 18.28
C VAL A 69 -1.59 2.62 16.81
N MET A 70 -1.69 1.40 16.30
CA MET A 70 -2.34 1.11 15.00
C MET A 70 -3.61 0.31 15.25
N GLN A 71 -4.62 0.59 14.46
CA GLN A 71 -5.84 -0.21 14.42
C GLN A 71 -5.98 -0.80 13.01
N VAL A 72 -6.10 -2.13 12.94
CA VAL A 72 -6.41 -2.88 11.72
C VAL A 72 -7.80 -3.45 11.89
N ASP A 73 -8.73 -3.02 11.07
CA ASP A 73 -10.15 -3.29 11.23
C ASP A 73 -10.60 -2.95 12.68
N ASN A 74 -10.97 -3.94 13.49
CA ASN A 74 -11.41 -3.74 14.89
C ASN A 74 -10.33 -4.07 15.92
N LYS A 75 -9.10 -4.42 15.51
CA LYS A 75 -8.03 -4.83 16.43
C LYS A 75 -7.01 -3.70 16.59
N LYS A 76 -6.70 -3.36 17.87
CA LYS A 76 -5.68 -2.38 18.21
C LYS A 76 -4.34 -3.06 18.53
N PHE A 77 -3.26 -2.47 18.03
CA PHE A 77 -1.89 -2.91 18.21
C PHE A 77 -1.05 -1.77 18.78
N ASN A 78 -0.39 -2.03 19.89
CA ASN A 78 0.57 -1.07 20.45
C ASN A 78 1.92 -1.27 19.74
N MET A 79 2.32 -0.29 18.93
CA MET A 79 3.54 -0.32 18.12
C MET A 79 4.75 0.12 18.94
N LYS A 80 5.13 -0.69 19.94
CA LYS A 80 6.38 -0.53 20.71
C LYS A 80 7.59 -1.02 19.93
N THR A 81 7.39 -1.93 18.97
CA THR A 81 8.40 -2.56 18.14
C THR A 81 8.08 -2.35 16.66
N ASP A 82 9.02 -2.75 15.82
CA ASP A 82 8.85 -2.73 14.36
C ASP A 82 7.79 -3.72 13.92
N GLY A 83 7.02 -3.37 12.90
CA GLY A 83 5.88 -4.15 12.45
C GLY A 83 5.95 -4.54 10.98
N PHE A 84 5.44 -5.71 10.69
CA PHE A 84 5.11 -6.17 9.36
C PHE A 84 3.60 -6.02 9.15
N LEU A 85 3.20 -5.30 8.11
CA LEU A 85 1.81 -4.95 7.84
C LEU A 85 1.37 -5.49 6.48
N PRO A 86 0.45 -6.44 6.43
CA PRO A 86 -0.32 -6.72 5.22
C PRO A 86 -1.23 -5.53 4.91
N ARG A 87 -1.36 -5.16 3.64
CA ARG A 87 -2.01 -3.93 3.22
C ARG A 87 -3.44 -4.06 2.66
N PRO A 88 -4.07 -5.25 2.59
CA PRO A 88 -5.42 -5.35 2.04
C PRO A 88 -6.53 -4.78 2.94
N SER A 89 -6.25 -4.61 4.24
CA SER A 89 -7.18 -4.04 5.23
C SER A 89 -7.01 -2.54 5.40
N TYR A 90 -8.06 -1.89 5.92
CA TYR A 90 -8.03 -0.52 6.40
C TYR A 90 -7.18 -0.44 7.66
N ILE A 91 -6.33 0.58 7.75
CA ILE A 91 -5.46 0.83 8.90
C ILE A 91 -5.62 2.27 9.34
N GLU A 92 -5.78 2.48 10.63
CA GLU A 92 -5.74 3.79 11.27
C GLU A 92 -4.58 3.85 12.24
N CYS A 93 -3.83 4.96 12.22
CA CYS A 93 -2.67 5.18 13.07
C CYS A 93 -2.96 6.34 14.02
N PHE A 94 -2.77 6.09 15.31
CA PHE A 94 -2.91 7.07 16.39
C PHE A 94 -1.51 7.41 16.90
N HIS A 95 -0.97 8.51 16.39
CA HIS A 95 0.39 8.92 16.66
C HIS A 95 0.56 9.50 18.08
N GLN A 96 1.82 9.53 18.53
CA GLN A 96 2.24 10.16 19.79
C GLN A 96 3.32 11.21 19.51
N PRO A 97 3.50 12.23 20.36
CA PRO A 97 4.63 13.16 20.23
C PRO A 97 5.97 12.43 20.12
N GLY A 98 6.83 12.89 19.23
CA GLY A 98 8.14 12.24 18.98
C GLY A 98 8.08 10.99 18.11
N ASN A 99 6.92 10.61 17.55
CA ASN A 99 6.82 9.49 16.63
C ASN A 99 7.54 9.79 15.32
N VAL A 100 8.44 8.89 14.94
CA VAL A 100 9.20 8.93 13.67
C VAL A 100 9.15 7.54 13.07
N LEU A 101 8.68 7.45 11.84
CA LEU A 101 8.50 6.19 11.14
C LEU A 101 9.39 6.14 9.90
N PHE A 102 10.05 5.02 9.72
CA PHE A 102 10.71 4.63 8.48
C PHE A 102 10.07 3.34 7.97
N GLY A 103 10.01 3.15 6.66
CA GLY A 103 9.40 1.93 6.13
C GLY A 103 9.83 1.56 4.73
N ILE A 104 9.49 0.32 4.40
CA ILE A 104 9.66 -0.28 3.08
C ILE A 104 8.27 -0.62 2.55
N LYS A 105 7.88 -0.03 1.42
CA LYS A 105 6.66 -0.40 0.72
C LYS A 105 6.98 -1.41 -0.36
N PHE A 106 6.53 -2.64 -0.17
CA PHE A 106 6.64 -3.68 -1.19
C PHE A 106 5.45 -3.62 -2.16
N LYS A 107 5.69 -3.83 -3.45
CA LYS A 107 4.66 -4.01 -4.48
C LYS A 107 4.01 -5.39 -4.36
N VAL A 108 4.87 -6.39 -4.17
CA VAL A 108 4.52 -7.78 -3.99
C VAL A 108 5.16 -8.32 -2.72
N SER A 109 4.82 -9.55 -2.35
CA SER A 109 5.40 -10.21 -1.19
C SER A 109 6.93 -10.26 -1.26
N PRO A 110 7.64 -9.94 -0.16
CA PRO A 110 9.08 -10.11 -0.07
C PRO A 110 9.52 -11.57 0.12
N VAL A 111 8.69 -12.54 -0.22
CA VAL A 111 8.89 -13.99 0.02
C VAL A 111 10.24 -14.53 -0.47
N ILE A 112 10.80 -13.94 -1.53
CA ILE A 112 12.11 -14.37 -2.03
C ILE A 112 13.27 -13.90 -1.15
N PHE A 113 13.06 -12.86 -0.35
CA PHE A 113 14.03 -12.34 0.62
C PHE A 113 13.86 -13.01 1.98
N GLU A 114 12.64 -13.45 2.28
CA GLU A 114 12.24 -13.99 3.58
C GLU A 114 11.98 -15.50 3.45
N LYS A 115 12.71 -16.28 4.15
CA LYS A 115 12.70 -17.76 4.03
C LYS A 115 11.32 -18.32 4.42
N LYS A 116 10.66 -19.02 3.50
CA LYS A 116 9.53 -19.95 3.71
C LYS A 116 8.31 -19.41 4.47
N VAL A 117 8.02 -18.11 4.36
CA VAL A 117 6.83 -17.53 4.96
C VAL A 117 5.68 -17.52 3.95
N ASN A 118 4.54 -18.07 4.33
CA ASN A 118 3.32 -17.92 3.56
C ASN A 118 2.63 -16.61 3.97
N PHE A 119 2.82 -15.57 3.17
CA PHE A 119 2.29 -14.25 3.50
C PHE A 119 0.76 -14.15 3.49
N SER A 120 0.04 -15.14 2.91
CA SER A 120 -1.42 -15.19 2.99
C SER A 120 -1.93 -15.43 4.42
N ASP A 121 -1.12 -16.10 5.26
CA ASP A 121 -1.47 -16.42 6.64
C ASP A 121 -1.41 -15.19 7.55
N TYR A 122 -0.78 -14.12 7.09
CA TYR A 122 -0.60 -12.87 7.83
C TYR A 122 -1.64 -11.79 7.47
N SER A 123 -2.69 -12.13 6.74
CA SER A 123 -3.76 -11.18 6.40
C SER A 123 -4.52 -10.74 7.66
N GLY A 124 -4.82 -9.45 7.78
CA GLY A 124 -5.69 -8.92 8.85
C GLY A 124 -5.04 -8.76 10.22
N SER A 125 -3.71 -8.82 10.34
CA SER A 125 -2.99 -8.58 11.60
C SER A 125 -1.66 -7.85 11.36
N ILE A 126 -1.10 -7.29 12.42
CA ILE A 126 0.25 -6.74 12.44
C ILE A 126 1.12 -7.70 13.23
N PHE A 127 2.26 -8.05 12.66
CA PHE A 127 3.22 -8.96 13.28
C PHE A 127 4.53 -8.24 13.59
N PRO A 128 5.26 -8.64 14.64
CA PRO A 128 6.61 -8.13 14.87
C PRO A 128 7.51 -8.39 13.66
N LEU A 129 8.20 -7.36 13.20
CA LEU A 129 9.10 -7.47 12.04
C LEU A 129 10.28 -8.40 12.31
N SER A 130 10.62 -8.63 13.57
CA SER A 130 11.64 -9.60 14.01
C SER A 130 11.34 -11.06 13.63
N TYR A 131 10.10 -11.39 13.24
CA TYR A 131 9.79 -12.72 12.68
C TYR A 131 10.33 -12.90 11.26
N LEU A 132 10.57 -11.82 10.55
CA LEU A 132 10.98 -11.80 9.14
C LEU A 132 12.39 -11.26 8.97
N ALA A 133 12.67 -10.08 9.51
CA ALA A 133 13.96 -9.42 9.38
C ALA A 133 14.91 -9.81 10.51
N GLU A 134 16.17 -10.04 10.16
CA GLU A 134 17.20 -10.32 11.15
C GLU A 134 17.36 -9.14 12.13
N PRO A 135 17.47 -9.39 13.45
CA PRO A 135 17.63 -8.33 14.45
C PRO A 135 18.81 -7.39 14.15
N GLY A 136 19.93 -7.93 13.68
CA GLY A 136 21.10 -7.14 13.31
C GLY A 136 20.88 -6.19 12.12
N LEU A 137 19.94 -6.52 11.21
CA LEU A 137 19.55 -5.61 10.14
C LEU A 137 18.72 -4.43 10.70
N LEU A 138 17.76 -4.71 11.58
CA LEU A 138 16.92 -3.68 12.20
C LEU A 138 17.76 -2.67 12.99
N ASP A 139 18.73 -3.15 13.75
CA ASP A 139 19.67 -2.29 14.48
C ASP A 139 20.51 -1.42 13.54
N LYS A 140 20.99 -2.00 12.44
CA LYS A 140 21.73 -1.26 11.41
C LYS A 140 20.87 -0.16 10.77
N ILE A 141 19.58 -0.41 10.54
CA ILE A 141 18.65 0.59 9.96
C ILE A 141 18.37 1.72 10.94
N LYS A 142 18.30 1.44 12.24
CA LYS A 142 18.00 2.46 13.28
C LYS A 142 19.18 3.40 13.56
N LYS A 143 20.41 2.93 13.44
CA LYS A 143 21.63 3.72 13.74
C LYS A 143 21.82 4.97 12.88
N PRO A 144 21.66 4.97 11.53
CA PRO A 144 21.90 6.16 10.72
C PRO A 144 20.96 7.31 11.06
N ALA A 145 21.50 8.52 11.11
CA ALA A 145 20.71 9.73 11.38
C ALA A 145 19.88 10.18 10.15
N SER A 146 20.34 9.85 8.91
CA SER A 146 19.67 10.33 7.70
C SER A 146 18.86 9.25 6.99
N PHE A 147 17.83 9.69 6.30
CA PHE A 147 16.98 8.86 5.45
C PHE A 147 17.78 8.18 4.33
N GLU A 148 18.64 8.94 3.66
CA GLU A 148 19.43 8.48 2.51
C GLU A 148 20.38 7.35 2.90
N LYS A 149 21.03 7.45 4.06
CA LYS A 149 21.92 6.38 4.57
C LYS A 149 21.16 5.11 4.88
N ARG A 150 19.94 5.20 5.43
CA ARG A 150 19.06 4.03 5.63
C ARG A 150 18.69 3.37 4.30
N VAL A 151 18.32 4.20 3.32
CA VAL A 151 17.95 3.73 1.98
C VAL A 151 19.11 3.01 1.30
N GLN A 152 20.32 3.61 1.30
CA GLN A 152 21.51 2.99 0.72
C GLN A 152 21.85 1.64 1.36
N LEU A 153 21.76 1.56 2.70
CA LEU A 153 21.97 0.31 3.43
C LEU A 153 20.98 -0.78 3.00
N LEU A 154 19.70 -0.43 2.84
CA LEU A 154 18.67 -1.38 2.44
C LEU A 154 18.76 -1.77 0.97
N ILE A 155 19.08 -0.84 0.07
CA ILE A 155 19.31 -1.16 -1.34
C ILE A 155 20.43 -2.21 -1.43
N LYS A 156 21.58 -1.93 -0.80
CA LYS A 156 22.70 -2.87 -0.78
C LYS A 156 22.29 -4.25 -0.22
N HIS A 157 21.56 -4.26 0.91
CA HIS A 157 21.09 -5.50 1.53
C HIS A 157 20.20 -6.31 0.59
N TYR A 158 19.19 -5.68 -0.03
CA TYR A 158 18.28 -6.39 -0.92
C TYR A 158 18.90 -6.77 -2.26
N GLU A 159 19.84 -6.01 -2.78
CA GLU A 159 20.63 -6.40 -3.96
C GLU A 159 21.48 -7.65 -3.67
N GLU A 160 22.13 -7.71 -2.51
CA GLU A 160 22.87 -8.90 -2.08
C GLU A 160 21.95 -10.12 -1.92
N GLN A 161 20.76 -9.95 -1.32
CA GLN A 161 19.78 -11.02 -1.22
C GLN A 161 19.28 -11.49 -2.59
N LEU A 162 19.00 -10.55 -3.49
CA LEU A 162 18.56 -10.86 -4.84
C LEU A 162 19.64 -11.55 -5.66
N HIS A 163 20.91 -11.19 -5.46
CA HIS A 163 22.04 -11.85 -6.11
C HIS A 163 22.21 -13.31 -5.62
N LYS A 164 21.96 -13.57 -4.35
CA LYS A 164 22.02 -14.92 -3.76
C LYS A 164 20.79 -15.77 -4.07
N HIS A 165 19.74 -15.17 -4.65
CA HIS A 165 18.51 -15.91 -4.94
C HIS A 165 18.68 -16.79 -6.18
N GLU A 166 18.64 -18.09 -6.00
CA GLU A 166 18.75 -19.09 -7.07
C GLU A 166 17.42 -19.47 -7.71
N GLY A 167 16.31 -18.97 -7.15
CA GLY A 167 14.97 -19.29 -7.61
C GLY A 167 14.51 -18.44 -8.81
N SER A 168 13.41 -18.87 -9.41
CA SER A 168 12.81 -18.16 -10.55
C SER A 168 12.10 -16.89 -10.10
N LEU A 169 12.44 -15.76 -10.71
CA LEU A 169 11.72 -14.48 -10.56
C LEU A 169 10.47 -14.39 -11.44
N ARG A 170 10.19 -15.40 -12.27
CA ARG A 170 9.06 -15.39 -13.22
C ARG A 170 7.71 -15.10 -12.56
N PRO A 171 7.34 -15.70 -11.40
CA PRO A 171 6.08 -15.37 -10.73
C PRO A 171 5.94 -13.89 -10.39
N VAL A 172 6.98 -13.30 -9.83
CA VAL A 172 7.01 -11.88 -9.45
C VAL A 172 6.95 -10.98 -10.69
N SER A 173 7.77 -11.27 -11.70
CA SER A 173 7.80 -10.49 -12.94
C SER A 173 6.43 -10.48 -13.63
N ILE A 174 5.76 -11.62 -13.75
CA ILE A 174 4.43 -11.73 -14.35
C ILE A 174 3.40 -10.93 -13.53
N VAL A 175 3.32 -11.15 -12.22
CA VAL A 175 2.33 -10.47 -11.36
C VAL A 175 2.57 -8.96 -11.36
N THR A 176 3.82 -8.51 -11.21
CA THR A 176 4.15 -7.08 -11.23
C THR A 176 3.80 -6.44 -12.57
N SER A 177 4.12 -7.12 -13.69
CA SER A 177 3.76 -6.64 -15.03
C SER A 177 2.23 -6.49 -15.20
N ILE A 178 1.44 -7.46 -14.73
CA ILE A 178 -0.03 -7.39 -14.78
C ILE A 178 -0.54 -6.20 -13.95
N LEU A 179 -0.04 -6.03 -12.72
CA LEU A 179 -0.47 -4.96 -11.82
C LEU A 179 -0.09 -3.57 -12.38
N ASP A 180 1.13 -3.41 -12.89
CA ASP A 180 1.61 -2.16 -13.47
C ASP A 180 0.83 -1.81 -14.75
N ASN A 181 0.57 -2.79 -15.62
CA ASN A 181 -0.22 -2.60 -16.83
C ASN A 181 -1.68 -2.25 -16.53
N ALA A 182 -2.30 -2.90 -15.53
CA ALA A 182 -3.66 -2.59 -15.11
C ALA A 182 -3.80 -1.12 -14.65
N VAL A 183 -2.81 -0.60 -13.92
CA VAL A 183 -2.79 0.79 -13.49
C VAL A 183 -2.51 1.74 -14.65
N LYS A 184 -1.55 1.41 -15.51
CA LYS A 184 -1.14 2.25 -16.64
C LYS A 184 -2.26 2.41 -17.67
N GLN A 185 -2.99 1.34 -17.96
CA GLN A 185 -4.03 1.29 -18.98
C GLN A 185 -5.45 1.48 -18.42
N ASN A 186 -5.62 1.66 -17.10
CA ASN A 186 -6.92 1.65 -16.40
C ASN A 186 -7.76 0.38 -16.69
N ASN A 187 -7.11 -0.76 -16.99
CA ASN A 187 -7.78 -2.01 -17.28
C ASN A 187 -7.75 -2.95 -16.07
N TYR A 188 -8.80 -2.91 -15.26
CA TYR A 188 -8.93 -3.70 -14.03
C TYR A 188 -9.89 -4.88 -14.13
N ASN A 189 -10.48 -5.11 -15.32
CA ASN A 189 -11.51 -6.14 -15.52
C ASN A 189 -11.02 -7.35 -16.34
N ALA A 190 -9.73 -7.40 -16.67
CA ALA A 190 -9.17 -8.53 -17.42
C ALA A 190 -9.44 -9.86 -16.69
N GLY A 191 -9.95 -10.84 -17.43
CA GLY A 191 -10.21 -12.17 -16.92
C GLY A 191 -8.92 -12.94 -16.61
N VAL A 192 -9.01 -13.92 -15.71
CA VAL A 192 -7.82 -14.72 -15.34
C VAL A 192 -7.30 -15.54 -16.53
N GLU A 193 -8.20 -16.06 -17.36
CA GLU A 193 -7.85 -16.82 -18.57
C GLU A 193 -7.14 -15.95 -19.58
N GLU A 194 -7.65 -14.74 -19.84
CA GLU A 194 -7.03 -13.77 -20.72
C GLU A 194 -5.63 -13.39 -20.27
N LEU A 195 -5.48 -13.08 -18.97
CA LEU A 195 -4.18 -12.74 -18.39
C LEU A 195 -3.20 -13.93 -18.45
N ALA A 196 -3.67 -15.15 -18.19
CA ALA A 196 -2.86 -16.35 -18.23
C ALA A 196 -2.36 -16.63 -19.65
N THR A 197 -3.26 -16.52 -20.66
CA THR A 197 -2.90 -16.69 -22.08
C THR A 197 -1.85 -15.68 -22.53
N ARG A 198 -1.99 -14.40 -22.17
CA ARG A 198 -1.00 -13.35 -22.49
C ARG A 198 0.41 -13.64 -21.95
N HIS A 199 0.50 -14.39 -20.84
CA HIS A 199 1.78 -14.74 -20.22
C HIS A 199 2.22 -16.19 -20.47
N HIS A 200 1.53 -16.92 -21.36
CA HIS A 200 1.81 -18.30 -21.73
C HIS A 200 1.89 -19.25 -20.51
N ILE A 201 0.91 -19.15 -19.61
CA ILE A 201 0.73 -20.02 -18.44
C ILE A 201 -0.74 -20.41 -18.28
N SER A 202 -1.01 -21.43 -17.45
CA SER A 202 -2.40 -21.79 -17.12
C SER A 202 -3.02 -20.81 -16.12
N ALA A 203 -4.35 -20.67 -16.14
CA ALA A 203 -5.09 -19.88 -15.16
C ALA A 203 -4.80 -20.30 -13.71
N ARG A 204 -4.68 -21.62 -13.46
CA ARG A 204 -4.28 -22.17 -12.15
C ARG A 204 -2.90 -21.68 -11.71
N THR A 205 -1.93 -21.69 -12.64
CA THR A 205 -0.57 -21.20 -12.35
C THR A 205 -0.59 -19.69 -12.04
N LEU A 206 -1.34 -18.92 -12.83
CA LEU A 206 -1.48 -17.47 -12.60
C LEU A 206 -2.08 -17.18 -11.22
N GLN A 207 -3.16 -17.88 -10.83
CA GLN A 207 -3.77 -17.72 -9.50
C GLN A 207 -2.79 -18.05 -8.38
N ARG A 208 -2.01 -19.12 -8.52
CA ARG A 208 -0.95 -19.45 -7.57
C ARG A 208 0.10 -18.35 -7.46
N TYR A 209 0.50 -17.74 -8.58
CA TYR A 209 1.45 -16.62 -8.59
C TYR A 209 0.88 -15.40 -7.86
N PHE A 210 -0.39 -15.08 -8.10
CA PHE A 210 -1.06 -13.99 -7.37
C PHE A 210 -1.12 -14.25 -5.87
N LEU A 211 -1.46 -15.45 -5.44
CA LEU A 211 -1.49 -15.81 -4.01
C LEU A 211 -0.11 -15.65 -3.36
N ILE A 212 0.94 -16.15 -3.99
CA ILE A 212 2.31 -16.03 -3.48
C ILE A 212 2.76 -14.55 -3.43
N CYS A 213 2.47 -13.78 -4.48
CA CYS A 213 2.97 -12.41 -4.62
C CYS A 213 2.13 -11.38 -3.87
N THR A 214 0.83 -11.59 -3.70
CA THR A 214 -0.07 -10.56 -3.16
C THR A 214 -0.92 -11.02 -1.98
N GLY A 215 -0.88 -12.29 -1.63
CA GLY A 215 -1.75 -12.89 -0.60
C GLY A 215 -3.22 -12.98 -1.02
N THR A 216 -3.55 -12.70 -2.30
CA THR A 216 -4.93 -12.71 -2.78
C THR A 216 -5.00 -13.17 -4.25
N ASN A 217 -6.21 -13.48 -4.76
CA ASN A 217 -6.39 -13.83 -6.16
C ASN A 217 -6.32 -12.61 -7.10
N SER A 218 -6.14 -12.86 -8.40
CA SER A 218 -5.98 -11.80 -9.42
C SER A 218 -7.17 -10.84 -9.45
N LYS A 219 -8.40 -11.36 -9.38
CA LYS A 219 -9.62 -10.54 -9.40
C LYS A 219 -9.66 -9.56 -8.22
N LYS A 220 -9.39 -10.03 -7.00
CA LYS A 220 -9.37 -9.18 -5.81
C LYS A 220 -8.23 -8.16 -5.87
N ALA A 221 -7.06 -8.57 -6.36
CA ALA A 221 -5.92 -7.67 -6.55
C ALA A 221 -6.27 -6.52 -7.49
N LEU A 222 -6.85 -6.81 -8.66
CA LEU A 222 -7.27 -5.79 -9.62
C LEU A 222 -8.39 -4.90 -9.07
N GLN A 223 -9.33 -5.44 -8.28
CA GLN A 223 -10.35 -4.66 -7.60
C GLN A 223 -9.76 -3.64 -6.60
N VAL A 224 -8.76 -4.05 -5.82
CA VAL A 224 -8.06 -3.13 -4.90
C VAL A 224 -7.39 -2.01 -5.70
N LEU A 225 -6.71 -2.31 -6.80
CA LEU A 225 -6.07 -1.29 -7.64
C LEU A 225 -7.08 -0.33 -8.26
N ARG A 226 -8.19 -0.87 -8.77
CA ARG A 226 -9.28 -0.09 -9.36
C ARG A 226 -9.83 0.96 -8.40
N ILE A 227 -10.22 0.52 -7.19
CA ILE A 227 -10.80 1.45 -6.21
C ILE A 227 -9.77 2.47 -5.72
N ARG A 228 -8.51 2.05 -5.54
CA ARG A 228 -7.42 2.97 -5.16
C ARG A 228 -7.22 4.07 -6.20
N LYS A 229 -7.12 3.69 -7.49
CA LYS A 229 -6.94 4.67 -8.56
C LYS A 229 -8.12 5.64 -8.62
N ALA A 230 -9.35 5.13 -8.58
CA ALA A 230 -10.56 5.94 -8.57
C ALA A 230 -10.59 6.93 -7.38
N VAL A 231 -10.27 6.47 -6.17
CA VAL A 231 -10.22 7.32 -4.98
C VAL A 231 -9.10 8.36 -5.09
N SER A 232 -7.92 7.97 -5.56
CA SER A 232 -6.81 8.91 -5.79
C SER A 232 -7.21 10.04 -6.74
N ASP A 233 -7.88 9.71 -7.84
CA ASP A 233 -8.26 10.70 -8.85
C ASP A 233 -9.43 11.59 -8.38
N ILE A 234 -10.39 11.04 -7.61
CA ILE A 234 -11.41 11.86 -6.93
C ILE A 234 -10.76 12.90 -6.02
N LEU A 235 -9.76 12.51 -5.24
CA LEU A 235 -9.08 13.40 -4.31
C LEU A 235 -8.22 14.46 -5.03
N SER A 236 -7.65 14.10 -6.18
CA SER A 236 -6.76 14.98 -6.94
C SER A 236 -7.52 15.92 -7.87
N ASN A 237 -8.50 15.41 -8.60
CA ASN A 237 -9.28 16.20 -9.57
C ASN A 237 -10.75 15.75 -9.63
N PRO A 238 -11.58 16.11 -8.64
CA PRO A 238 -12.97 15.65 -8.57
C PRO A 238 -13.83 16.14 -9.74
N LYS A 239 -13.46 17.22 -10.43
CA LYS A 239 -14.22 17.78 -11.56
C LYS A 239 -14.10 16.95 -12.83
N GLU A 240 -12.94 16.30 -13.04
CA GLU A 240 -12.65 15.49 -14.21
C GLU A 240 -12.93 13.99 -14.00
N PHE A 241 -13.41 13.62 -12.81
CA PHE A 241 -13.64 12.22 -12.48
C PHE A 241 -14.88 11.67 -13.18
N HIS A 242 -14.70 10.56 -13.91
CA HIS A 242 -15.78 9.82 -14.56
C HIS A 242 -15.77 8.35 -14.10
N PHE A 243 -16.90 7.86 -13.62
CA PHE A 243 -17.03 6.47 -13.14
C PHE A 243 -16.69 5.43 -14.20
N SER A 244 -17.08 5.68 -15.46
CA SER A 244 -16.83 4.80 -16.60
C SER A 244 -15.35 4.58 -16.88
N ALA A 245 -14.48 5.55 -16.61
CA ALA A 245 -13.03 5.42 -16.79
C ALA A 245 -12.42 4.32 -15.89
N TYR A 246 -13.16 3.90 -14.86
CA TYR A 246 -12.77 2.82 -13.92
C TYR A 246 -13.73 1.63 -14.02
N ASN A 247 -14.50 1.51 -15.10
CA ASN A 247 -15.49 0.45 -15.29
C ASN A 247 -16.53 0.36 -14.15
N TYR A 248 -16.91 1.50 -13.56
CA TYR A 248 -18.09 1.61 -12.72
C TYR A 248 -19.28 2.08 -13.56
N TYR A 249 -20.39 1.38 -13.43
CA TYR A 249 -21.61 1.72 -14.15
C TYR A 249 -22.13 3.09 -13.72
N ASP A 250 -22.18 3.32 -12.39
CA ASP A 250 -22.65 4.56 -11.79
C ASP A 250 -22.04 4.82 -10.42
N PHE A 251 -22.47 5.92 -9.78
CA PHE A 251 -22.09 6.26 -8.42
C PHE A 251 -22.44 5.18 -7.40
N SER A 252 -23.61 4.52 -7.53
CA SER A 252 -24.07 3.54 -6.54
C SER A 252 -23.20 2.29 -6.57
N HIS A 253 -22.82 1.84 -7.78
CA HIS A 253 -21.85 0.75 -7.95
C HIS A 253 -20.47 1.11 -7.36
N PHE A 254 -19.96 2.31 -7.67
CA PHE A 254 -18.70 2.80 -7.09
C PHE A 254 -18.78 2.86 -5.56
N TYR A 255 -19.84 3.46 -5.01
CA TYR A 255 -19.99 3.66 -3.58
C TYR A 255 -20.15 2.35 -2.81
N LYS A 256 -20.90 1.38 -3.36
CA LYS A 256 -20.99 0.02 -2.82
C LYS A 256 -19.61 -0.64 -2.74
N HIS A 257 -18.82 -0.52 -3.79
CA HIS A 257 -17.45 -1.05 -3.81
C HIS A 257 -16.53 -0.31 -2.83
N LEU A 258 -16.63 1.03 -2.74
CA LEU A 258 -15.85 1.83 -1.81
C LEU A 258 -16.09 1.45 -0.34
N LYS A 259 -17.34 1.17 0.03
CA LYS A 259 -17.70 0.73 1.39
C LYS A 259 -17.04 -0.57 1.82
N GLN A 260 -16.65 -1.43 0.88
CA GLN A 260 -15.94 -2.68 1.20
C GLN A 260 -14.50 -2.45 1.68
N PHE A 261 -13.95 -1.26 1.45
CA PHE A 261 -12.56 -0.91 1.73
C PHE A 261 -12.38 0.18 2.78
N LEU A 262 -13.47 0.80 3.26
CA LEU A 262 -13.38 1.93 4.18
C LEU A 262 -14.29 1.77 5.38
N HIS A 263 -13.78 2.11 6.54
CA HIS A 263 -14.59 2.35 7.73
C HIS A 263 -15.52 3.55 7.54
N ASN A 264 -16.66 3.56 8.25
CA ASN A 264 -17.64 4.65 8.17
C ASN A 264 -17.05 6.02 8.50
N ASP A 265 -16.09 6.10 9.42
CA ASP A 265 -15.45 7.36 9.80
C ASP A 265 -14.56 7.91 8.68
N THR A 266 -13.81 7.08 8.00
CA THR A 266 -13.02 7.51 6.82
C THR A 266 -13.92 8.00 5.68
N LEU A 267 -15.10 7.41 5.51
CA LEU A 267 -16.07 7.89 4.53
C LEU A 267 -16.50 9.33 4.77
N LYS A 268 -16.50 9.82 6.01
CA LYS A 268 -16.84 11.22 6.32
C LYS A 268 -15.86 12.19 5.68
N HIS A 269 -14.57 11.87 5.65
CA HIS A 269 -13.53 12.75 5.09
C HIS A 269 -13.59 12.88 3.56
N ILE A 270 -14.06 11.87 2.85
CA ILE A 270 -14.21 11.94 1.39
C ILE A 270 -15.63 12.37 0.94
N ARG A 271 -16.62 12.44 1.87
CA ARG A 271 -18.00 12.86 1.55
C ARG A 271 -18.10 14.17 0.77
N PRO A 272 -17.34 15.24 1.10
CA PRO A 272 -17.41 16.49 0.34
C PRO A 272 -17.10 16.30 -1.14
N HIS A 273 -16.10 15.47 -1.49
CA HIS A 273 -15.75 15.15 -2.88
C HIS A 273 -16.84 14.34 -3.57
N LEU A 274 -17.45 13.37 -2.86
CA LEU A 274 -18.56 12.58 -3.39
C LEU A 274 -19.82 13.43 -3.60
N GLN A 275 -20.10 14.40 -2.72
CA GLN A 275 -21.20 15.35 -2.90
C GLN A 275 -20.98 16.25 -4.12
N LEU A 276 -19.75 16.75 -4.30
CA LEU A 276 -19.39 17.54 -5.48
C LEU A 276 -19.63 16.75 -6.78
N LEU A 277 -19.22 15.48 -6.83
CA LEU A 277 -19.46 14.61 -8.00
C LEU A 277 -20.96 14.43 -8.28
N LYS A 278 -21.81 14.29 -7.25
CA LYS A 278 -23.27 14.23 -7.42
C LYS A 278 -23.81 15.50 -8.04
N THR A 279 -23.34 16.66 -7.60
CA THR A 279 -23.76 17.97 -8.12
C THR A 279 -23.37 18.14 -9.59
N ILE A 280 -22.12 17.79 -9.94
CA ILE A 280 -21.63 17.86 -11.32
C ILE A 280 -22.46 16.99 -12.26
N ARG A 281 -22.85 15.79 -11.82
CA ARG A 281 -23.67 14.87 -12.61
C ARG A 281 -25.08 15.44 -12.86
N LYS A 282 -25.72 16.03 -11.84
CA LYS A 282 -27.05 16.66 -12.00
C LYS A 282 -27.03 17.80 -13.01
N ASN A 283 -25.93 18.57 -13.06
CA ASN A 283 -25.78 19.70 -14.00
C ASN A 283 -25.48 19.26 -15.45
N LYS A 284 -24.94 18.05 -15.67
CA LYS A 284 -24.74 17.48 -17.03
C LYS A 284 -25.99 16.79 -17.61
N SER A 285 -27.00 16.55 -16.77
CA SER A 285 -28.26 15.90 -17.16
C SER A 285 -29.37 16.92 -17.44
N ARG A 286 -29.06 18.20 -17.36
CA ARG A 286 -29.84 19.35 -17.78
C ARG A 286 -29.17 20.00 -19.00
#